data_5d2dc92e6287426a33f3031bdf897a11
#
_entry.id   5d2dc92e6287426a33f3031bdf897a11
#
_cell.length_a   1.000
_cell.length_b   1.000
_cell.length_c   1.000
_cell.angle_alpha   90.00
_cell.angle_beta   90.00
_cell.angle_gamma   90.00
#
_symmetry.space_group_name_H-M   'P 1'
#
loop_
_entity.id
_entity.type
_entity.pdbx_description
1 polymer ?
#
loop_
_entity_poly.entity_id
_entity_poly.type
_entity_poly.pdbx_seq_one_letter_code
_entity_poly.pdbx_strand_id
1 'polypeptide(L)'
;MDLSEAEDIKKRWQEYTEELYKKDIHHPDNHKGVITHLEPDILECEVKWALESITMNKASGGDGIPGELFQILKDDAVKVLHSICQQIWKTQQWPQDWKRSVFIPIPTKGKEYQRMLTTAQLHSSHTLVR
;
A
#
# COMPACT_ATOMS: atom_id res chain seq x y z
N MET A 1 22.06 9.45 17.84
CA MET A 1 20.69 9.02 18.13
C MET A 1 20.77 7.68 18.81
N ASP A 2 20.31 7.60 20.03
CA ASP A 2 20.31 6.35 20.77
C ASP A 2 19.27 5.39 20.16
N LEU A 3 19.56 4.08 20.08
CA LEU A 3 18.65 3.07 19.54
C LEU A 3 17.31 3.05 20.28
N SER A 4 17.31 3.34 21.57
CA SER A 4 16.10 3.46 22.40
C SER A 4 15.20 4.60 21.96
N GLU A 5 15.76 5.75 21.58
CA GLU A 5 15.01 6.91 21.11
C GLU A 5 14.34 6.64 19.75
N ALA A 6 15.02 5.94 18.85
CA ALA A 6 14.47 5.55 17.56
C ALA A 6 13.32 4.56 17.70
N GLU A 7 13.41 3.62 18.64
CA GLU A 7 12.36 2.67 18.95
C GLU A 7 11.12 3.34 19.56
N ASP A 8 11.33 4.31 20.46
CA ASP A 8 10.24 5.07 21.05
C ASP A 8 9.50 5.93 20.02
N ILE A 9 10.23 6.54 19.09
CA ILE A 9 9.64 7.28 17.97
C ILE A 9 8.79 6.34 17.10
N LYS A 10 9.33 5.18 16.75
CA LYS A 10 8.62 4.18 15.95
C LYS A 10 7.34 3.70 16.63
N LYS A 11 7.41 3.44 17.93
CA LYS A 11 6.26 3.03 18.73
C LYS A 11 5.17 4.10 18.76
N ARG A 12 5.55 5.36 18.92
CA ARG A 12 4.61 6.50 18.88
C ARG A 12 3.91 6.64 17.53
N TRP A 13 4.66 6.44 16.45
CA TRP A 13 4.08 6.43 15.11
C TRP A 13 3.07 5.30 14.93
N GLN A 14 3.40 4.12 15.42
CA GLN A 14 2.51 2.98 15.39
C GLN A 14 1.21 3.25 16.18
N GLU A 15 1.32 3.71 17.41
CA GLU A 15 0.16 4.04 18.26
C GLU A 15 -0.74 5.09 17.60
N TYR A 16 -0.15 6.15 17.04
CA TYR A 16 -0.89 7.19 16.33
C TYR A 16 -1.63 6.65 15.11
N THR A 17 -0.96 5.86 14.32
CA THR A 17 -1.55 5.26 13.12
C THR A 17 -2.71 4.32 13.48
N GLU A 18 -2.52 3.50 14.49
CA GLU A 18 -3.58 2.61 14.98
C GLU A 18 -4.79 3.39 15.51
N GLU A 19 -4.57 4.47 16.24
CA GLU A 19 -5.66 5.32 16.73
C GLU A 19 -6.42 6.01 15.60
N LEU A 20 -5.70 6.49 14.60
CA LEU A 20 -6.28 7.14 13.43
C LEU A 20 -7.24 6.20 12.70
N TYR A 21 -6.81 4.97 12.46
CA TYR A 21 -7.61 3.98 11.74
C TYR A 21 -8.70 3.34 12.58
N LYS A 22 -8.55 3.25 13.90
CA LYS A 22 -9.63 2.78 14.78
C LYS A 22 -10.86 3.69 14.74
N LYS A 23 -10.68 4.99 14.50
CA LYS A 23 -11.80 5.93 14.37
C LYS A 23 -12.64 5.69 13.12
N ASP A 24 -12.01 5.22 12.05
CA ASP A 24 -12.70 4.97 10.76
C ASP A 24 -13.41 3.61 10.70
N ILE A 25 -13.09 2.68 11.61
CA ILE A 25 -13.72 1.35 11.66
C ILE A 25 -15.19 1.40 12.14
N HIS A 26 -15.65 2.53 12.66
CA HIS A 26 -17.05 2.69 13.08
C HIS A 26 -18.06 2.95 11.96
N HIS A 27 -17.63 2.99 10.70
CA HIS A 27 -18.51 2.78 9.56
C HIS A 27 -18.33 1.33 9.07
N PRO A 28 -19.14 0.39 9.54
CA PRO A 28 -19.27 -0.87 8.84
C PRO A 28 -19.95 -0.51 7.52
N ASP A 29 -19.16 -0.25 6.50
CA ASP A 29 -19.62 -0.34 5.13
C ASP A 29 -20.11 -1.78 4.94
N ASN A 30 -21.40 -1.94 5.17
CA ASN A 30 -22.13 -3.17 4.97
C ASN A 30 -22.30 -3.42 3.46
N HIS A 31 -21.24 -3.12 2.70
CA HIS A 31 -21.08 -3.64 1.36
C HIS A 31 -20.68 -5.12 1.49
N LYS A 32 -21.64 -5.92 1.96
CA LYS A 32 -21.77 -7.26 1.43
C LYS A 32 -22.07 -7.06 -0.05
N GLY A 33 -21.01 -6.83 -0.83
CA GLY A 33 -21.09 -6.94 -2.26
C GLY A 33 -21.69 -8.31 -2.52
N VAL A 34 -22.93 -8.33 -2.97
CA VAL A 34 -23.52 -9.53 -3.55
C VAL A 34 -22.63 -9.79 -4.75
N ILE A 35 -21.68 -10.72 -4.59
CA ILE A 35 -20.88 -11.22 -5.71
C ILE A 35 -21.87 -11.91 -6.59
N THR A 36 -22.37 -11.18 -7.57
CA THR A 36 -23.17 -11.77 -8.63
C THR A 36 -22.19 -12.60 -9.45
N HIS A 37 -22.46 -13.88 -9.60
CA HIS A 37 -21.71 -14.82 -10.45
C HIS A 37 -21.66 -14.40 -11.94
N LEU A 38 -22.02 -13.16 -12.23
CA LEU A 38 -22.12 -12.56 -13.55
C LEU A 38 -20.97 -11.60 -13.86
N GLU A 39 -20.05 -11.36 -12.92
CA GLU A 39 -18.90 -10.51 -13.20
C GLU A 39 -17.89 -11.25 -14.09
N PRO A 40 -17.46 -10.63 -15.21
CA PRO A 40 -16.51 -11.28 -16.11
C PRO A 40 -15.15 -11.48 -15.44
N ASP A 41 -14.45 -12.52 -15.87
CA ASP A 41 -13.09 -12.78 -15.44
C ASP A 41 -12.15 -11.64 -15.87
N ILE A 42 -11.07 -11.44 -15.08
CA ILE A 42 -10.03 -10.48 -15.43
C ILE A 42 -9.31 -10.97 -16.69
N LEU A 43 -9.23 -10.12 -17.69
CA LEU A 43 -8.57 -10.43 -18.95
C LEU A 43 -7.07 -10.10 -18.91
N GLU A 44 -6.28 -10.85 -19.64
CA GLU A 44 -4.83 -10.62 -19.77
C GLU A 44 -4.52 -9.24 -20.37
N CYS A 45 -5.33 -8.76 -21.31
CA CYS A 45 -5.17 -7.43 -21.90
C CYS A 45 -5.41 -6.29 -20.89
N GLU A 46 -6.25 -6.49 -19.89
CA GLU A 46 -6.46 -5.50 -18.82
C GLU A 46 -5.22 -5.39 -17.93
N VAL A 47 -4.60 -6.51 -17.59
CA VAL A 47 -3.34 -6.54 -16.84
C VAL A 47 -2.22 -5.90 -17.64
N LYS A 48 -2.12 -6.20 -18.93
CA LYS A 48 -1.15 -5.58 -19.83
C LYS A 48 -1.31 -4.07 -19.88
N TRP A 49 -2.51 -3.59 -20.08
CA TRP A 49 -2.82 -2.16 -20.09
C TRP A 49 -2.44 -1.49 -18.75
N ALA A 50 -2.76 -2.12 -17.64
CA ALA A 50 -2.41 -1.60 -16.32
C ALA A 50 -0.89 -1.48 -16.14
N LEU A 51 -0.12 -2.49 -16.57
CA LEU A 51 1.34 -2.45 -16.53
C LEU A 51 1.94 -1.36 -17.40
N GLU A 52 1.41 -1.18 -18.60
CA GLU A 52 1.86 -0.11 -19.52
C GLU A 52 1.52 1.29 -18.99
N SER A 53 0.51 1.39 -18.14
CA SER A 53 0.07 2.64 -17.52
C SER A 53 0.90 3.04 -16.29
N ILE A 54 1.78 2.19 -15.79
CA ILE A 54 2.63 2.50 -14.64
C ILE A 54 3.61 3.61 -15.00
N THR A 55 3.59 4.68 -14.23
CA THR A 55 4.53 5.78 -14.39
C THR A 55 5.88 5.47 -13.76
N MET A 56 6.95 5.98 -14.36
CA MET A 56 8.33 5.81 -13.89
C MET A 56 8.57 6.49 -12.54
N ASN A 57 9.61 6.08 -11.83
CA ASN A 57 10.09 6.68 -10.60
C ASN A 57 9.08 6.63 -9.43
N LYS A 58 8.28 5.58 -9.38
CA LYS A 58 7.45 5.29 -8.20
C LYS A 58 8.23 4.48 -7.18
N ALA A 59 7.89 4.68 -5.91
CA ALA A 59 8.49 3.91 -4.83
C ALA A 59 8.12 2.43 -4.97
N SER A 60 9.09 1.57 -4.67
CA SER A 60 8.84 0.13 -4.55
C SER A 60 8.01 -0.17 -3.30
N GLY A 61 7.31 -1.31 -3.32
CA GLY A 61 6.63 -1.83 -2.14
C GLY A 61 7.61 -2.39 -1.10
N GLY A 62 7.07 -3.10 -0.10
CA GLY A 62 7.87 -3.71 0.97
C GLY A 62 8.85 -4.80 0.51
N ASP A 63 8.65 -5.34 -0.69
CA ASP A 63 9.54 -6.31 -1.34
C ASP A 63 10.76 -5.67 -2.03
N GLY A 64 10.79 -4.34 -2.15
CA GLY A 64 11.86 -3.60 -2.81
C GLY A 64 11.90 -3.75 -4.34
N ILE A 65 10.88 -4.36 -4.95
CA ILE A 65 10.81 -4.55 -6.40
C ILE A 65 10.24 -3.31 -7.07
N PRO A 66 11.00 -2.60 -7.93
CA PRO A 66 10.49 -1.42 -8.62
C PRO A 66 9.49 -1.81 -9.71
N GLY A 67 8.48 -0.95 -9.92
CA GLY A 67 7.46 -1.16 -10.96
C GLY A 67 8.03 -1.24 -12.37
N GLU A 68 9.15 -0.56 -12.64
CA GLU A 68 9.86 -0.58 -13.91
C GLU A 68 10.35 -1.97 -14.31
N LEU A 69 10.65 -2.82 -13.34
CA LEU A 69 11.06 -4.21 -13.60
C LEU A 69 9.96 -4.98 -14.33
N PHE A 70 8.70 -4.77 -13.97
CA PHE A 70 7.57 -5.41 -14.65
C PHE A 70 7.42 -4.93 -16.10
N GLN A 71 7.75 -3.68 -16.37
CA GLN A 71 7.74 -3.14 -17.73
C GLN A 71 8.87 -3.75 -18.59
N ILE A 72 10.01 -4.06 -17.99
CA ILE A 72 11.13 -4.73 -18.68
C ILE A 72 10.78 -6.19 -19.01
N LEU A 73 10.13 -6.88 -18.10
CA LEU A 73 9.74 -8.29 -18.26
C LEU A 73 8.56 -8.49 -19.23
N LYS A 74 7.84 -7.40 -19.55
CA LYS A 74 6.75 -7.39 -20.56
C LYS A 74 5.78 -8.56 -20.41
N ASP A 75 5.69 -9.38 -21.46
CA ASP A 75 4.69 -10.45 -21.55
C ASP A 75 4.82 -11.52 -20.45
N ASP A 76 6.02 -11.81 -19.98
CA ASP A 76 6.23 -12.75 -18.88
C ASP A 76 5.65 -12.21 -17.57
N ALA A 77 5.84 -10.92 -17.29
CA ALA A 77 5.24 -10.27 -16.14
C ALA A 77 3.71 -10.22 -16.24
N VAL A 78 3.16 -9.98 -17.43
CA VAL A 78 1.71 -9.97 -17.67
C VAL A 78 1.11 -11.33 -17.34
N LYS A 79 1.70 -12.41 -17.81
CA LYS A 79 1.22 -13.78 -17.56
C LYS A 79 1.19 -14.13 -16.07
N VAL A 80 2.26 -13.83 -15.35
CA VAL A 80 2.36 -14.10 -13.91
C VAL A 80 1.34 -13.26 -13.13
N LEU A 81 1.28 -11.97 -13.38
CA LEU A 81 0.34 -11.08 -12.70
C LEU A 81 -1.11 -11.40 -13.04
N HIS A 82 -1.41 -11.75 -14.27
CA HIS A 82 -2.75 -12.18 -14.68
C HIS A 82 -3.17 -13.45 -13.92
N SER A 83 -2.28 -14.42 -13.79
CA SER A 83 -2.52 -15.64 -13.00
C SER A 83 -2.83 -15.32 -11.55
N ILE A 84 -2.06 -14.42 -10.93
CA ILE A 84 -2.29 -13.97 -9.55
C ILE A 84 -3.63 -13.26 -9.41
N CYS A 85 -3.93 -12.33 -10.32
CA CYS A 85 -5.18 -11.60 -10.31
C CYS A 85 -6.40 -12.52 -10.48
N GLN A 86 -6.32 -13.49 -11.37
CA GLN A 86 -7.37 -14.50 -11.53
C GLN A 86 -7.56 -15.33 -10.26
N GLN A 87 -6.47 -15.73 -9.60
CA GLN A 87 -6.55 -16.47 -8.34
C GLN A 87 -7.25 -15.65 -7.25
N ILE A 88 -6.89 -14.39 -7.11
CA ILE A 88 -7.53 -13.47 -6.16
C ILE A 88 -9.01 -13.31 -6.50
N TRP A 89 -9.33 -13.11 -7.77
CA TRP A 89 -10.71 -12.95 -8.24
C TRP A 89 -11.60 -14.16 -7.94
N LYS A 90 -11.08 -15.35 -8.18
CA LYS A 90 -11.82 -16.60 -7.93
C LYS A 90 -11.95 -16.94 -6.46
N THR A 91 -10.90 -16.74 -5.68
CA THR A 91 -10.87 -17.12 -4.26
C THR A 91 -11.35 -16.03 -3.32
N GLN A 92 -11.40 -14.78 -3.78
CA GLN A 92 -11.66 -13.59 -2.97
C GLN A 92 -10.67 -13.44 -1.80
N GLN A 93 -9.49 -14.02 -1.94
CA GLN A 93 -8.42 -13.97 -0.95
C GLN A 93 -7.20 -13.25 -1.49
N TRP A 94 -6.79 -12.21 -0.78
CA TRP A 94 -5.57 -11.47 -1.08
C TRP A 94 -4.35 -12.18 -0.48
N PRO A 95 -3.19 -12.18 -1.16
CA PRO A 95 -1.93 -12.59 -0.55
C PRO A 95 -1.67 -11.80 0.74
N GLN A 96 -1.14 -12.46 1.77
CA GLN A 96 -0.92 -11.81 3.07
C GLN A 96 0.04 -10.62 2.97
N ASP A 97 1.06 -10.73 2.13
CA ASP A 97 2.03 -9.66 1.92
C ASP A 97 1.41 -8.41 1.28
N TRP A 98 0.36 -8.57 0.47
CA TRP A 98 -0.36 -7.46 -0.14
C TRP A 98 -1.28 -6.72 0.82
N LYS A 99 -1.60 -7.33 1.95
CA LYS A 99 -2.38 -6.71 3.03
C LYS A 99 -1.53 -5.80 3.91
N ARG A 100 -0.22 -5.85 3.78
CA ARG A 100 0.70 -4.99 4.52
C ARG A 100 0.87 -3.66 3.81
N SER A 101 0.68 -2.60 4.55
CA SER A 101 0.93 -1.26 4.10
C SER A 101 2.18 -0.69 4.75
N VAL A 102 2.94 0.07 4.00
CA VAL A 102 4.11 0.81 4.50
C VAL A 102 3.74 2.27 4.61
N PHE A 103 3.85 2.83 5.80
CA PHE A 103 3.59 4.24 6.05
C PHE A 103 4.91 5.00 6.09
N ILE A 104 5.00 6.02 5.26
CA ILE A 104 6.16 6.91 5.22
C ILE A 104 5.71 8.29 5.67
N PRO A 105 6.23 8.81 6.80
CA PRO A 105 5.93 10.17 7.22
C PRO A 105 6.61 11.15 6.26
N ILE A 106 5.82 12.07 5.72
CA ILE A 106 6.33 13.12 4.83
C ILE A 106 6.36 14.41 5.62
N PRO A 107 7.53 15.06 5.81
CA PRO A 107 7.61 16.33 6.49
C PRO A 107 6.93 17.42 5.68
N THR A 108 6.05 18.16 6.33
CA THR A 108 5.47 19.38 5.79
C THR A 108 6.42 20.54 6.02
N LYS A 109 7.06 21.03 4.99
CA LYS A 109 7.92 22.23 4.89
C LYS A 109 8.73 22.65 6.14
N GLY A 110 10.07 22.59 6.03
CA GLY A 110 10.99 23.42 6.82
C GLY A 110 11.23 22.92 8.25
N LYS A 111 11.14 23.78 9.21
CA LYS A 111 11.54 23.58 10.62
C LYS A 111 10.70 22.53 11.39
N GLU A 112 9.67 21.98 10.80
CA GLU A 112 8.76 21.04 11.45
C GLU A 112 9.33 19.61 11.54
N TYR A 113 10.33 19.29 10.74
CA TYR A 113 10.96 17.98 10.81
C TYR A 113 11.54 17.68 12.20
N GLN A 114 12.17 18.67 12.82
CA GLN A 114 12.69 18.53 14.19
C GLN A 114 11.57 18.51 15.23
N ARG A 115 10.47 19.23 14.98
CA ARG A 115 9.28 19.17 15.86
C ARG A 115 8.58 17.82 15.80
N MET A 116 8.56 17.18 14.65
CA MET A 116 8.01 15.82 14.51
C MET A 116 8.80 14.80 15.34
N LEU A 117 10.11 14.99 15.47
CA LEU A 117 10.96 14.14 16.28
C LEU A 117 10.82 14.41 17.79
N THR A 118 10.47 15.62 18.18
CA THR A 118 10.46 16.07 19.59
C THR A 118 9.09 16.17 20.21
N THR A 119 8.04 16.41 19.44
CA THR A 119 6.66 16.48 19.93
C THR A 119 5.80 15.42 19.28
N ALA A 120 5.07 14.67 20.08
CA ALA A 120 4.12 13.66 19.63
C ALA A 120 2.91 14.22 18.83
N GLN A 121 2.93 15.49 18.46
CA GLN A 121 1.91 16.11 17.61
C GLN A 121 2.32 15.98 16.15
N LEU A 122 1.78 14.96 15.52
CA LEU A 122 2.04 14.60 14.15
C LEU A 122 1.03 15.27 13.24
N HIS A 123 1.36 16.46 12.73
CA HIS A 123 0.69 17.04 11.56
C HIS A 123 1.41 16.57 10.30
N SER A 124 1.43 15.29 10.05
CA SER A 124 2.08 14.76 8.87
C SER A 124 1.08 14.14 7.93
N SER A 125 1.28 14.39 6.65
CA SER A 125 0.64 13.63 5.60
C SER A 125 1.27 12.24 5.57
N HIS A 126 0.47 11.20 5.65
CA HIS A 126 0.94 9.84 5.47
C HIS A 126 0.73 9.45 4.01
N THR A 127 1.78 8.99 3.39
CA THR A 127 1.66 8.36 2.08
C THR A 127 1.61 6.85 2.28
N LEU A 128 0.51 6.26 1.86
CA LEU A 128 0.40 4.82 1.80
C LEU A 128 1.15 4.36 0.56
N VAL A 129 2.20 3.59 0.75
CA VAL A 129 2.92 2.93 -0.34
C VAL A 129 2.40 1.51 -0.44
N ARG A 130 1.77 1.22 -1.56
CA ARG A 130 1.32 -0.13 -1.91
C ARG A 130 2.38 -0.88 -2.67
#